data_e89adbe589ca33f2c373d6e2fdc91af9
#
_entry.id   e89adbe589ca33f2c373d6e2fdc91af9
#
_cell.length_a   1.000
_cell.length_b   1.000
_cell.length_c   1.000
_cell.angle_alpha   90.00
_cell.angle_beta   90.00
_cell.angle_gamma   90.00
#
_symmetry.space_group_name_H-M   'P 1'
#
loop_
_entity.id
_entity.type
_entity.pdbx_description
1 polymer ?
#
loop_
_entity_poly.entity_id
_entity_poly.type
_entity_poly.pdbx_seq_one_letter_code
_entity_poly.pdbx_strand_id
1 'polypeptide(L)'
;GMSFKRILRPYMVSAGIIAVATFWLGGYVIPKGSVTRINFEDKYYKPRKANSARNIQLEVDTGVIAYIDRFENYRQTGYRFSLDKFKDKQLVSHLTARSITYDTTAYHRWTIKDYMIREMDGMKEKITHGDRIDTTLFMEPADFLIMKNQQEMLTNPQLSEYIDRQKQRGFAN
;
A
#
# COMPACT_ATOMS: atom_id res chain seq x y z
N GLY A 1 -41.73 6.30 44.81
CA GLY A 1 -40.97 6.77 43.67
C GLY A 1 -40.19 5.65 43.03
N MET A 2 -40.28 5.45 41.69
CA MET A 2 -39.49 4.45 40.98
C MET A 2 -38.03 4.89 40.94
N SER A 3 -37.12 3.93 41.30
CA SER A 3 -35.68 4.23 41.25
C SER A 3 -35.21 4.43 39.82
N PHE A 4 -34.44 5.48 39.55
CA PHE A 4 -33.83 5.82 38.26
C PHE A 4 -33.14 4.64 37.61
N LYS A 5 -32.44 3.81 38.37
CA LYS A 5 -31.80 2.59 37.90
C LYS A 5 -32.76 1.56 37.28
N ARG A 6 -34.00 1.51 37.76
CA ARG A 6 -35.01 0.57 37.26
C ARG A 6 -35.58 1.03 35.92
N ILE A 7 -35.67 2.32 35.69
CA ILE A 7 -36.08 2.90 34.41
C ILE A 7 -34.93 2.77 33.37
N LEU A 8 -33.68 2.91 33.80
CA LEU A 8 -32.52 2.91 32.91
C LEU A 8 -32.20 1.52 32.36
N ARG A 9 -32.51 0.44 33.11
CA ARG A 9 -32.21 -0.95 32.71
C ARG A 9 -32.68 -1.33 31.29
N PRO A 10 -33.94 -1.15 30.89
CA PRO A 10 -34.40 -1.53 29.55
C PRO A 10 -33.69 -0.75 28.44
N TYR A 11 -33.37 0.55 28.69
CA TYR A 11 -32.61 1.34 27.72
C TYR A 11 -31.17 0.86 27.55
N MET A 12 -30.51 0.47 28.66
CA MET A 12 -29.17 -0.08 28.61
C MET A 12 -29.11 -1.43 27.87
N VAL A 13 -30.14 -2.27 28.07
CA VAL A 13 -30.22 -3.57 27.38
C VAL A 13 -30.45 -3.36 25.88
N SER A 14 -31.39 -2.51 25.48
CA SER A 14 -31.64 -2.22 24.08
C SER A 14 -30.42 -1.54 23.38
N ALA A 15 -29.78 -0.60 24.05
CA ALA A 15 -28.55 0.03 23.56
C ALA A 15 -27.42 -0.99 23.38
N GLY A 16 -27.26 -1.92 24.33
CA GLY A 16 -26.28 -3.01 24.24
C GLY A 16 -26.53 -3.94 23.05
N ILE A 17 -27.78 -4.32 22.82
CA ILE A 17 -28.15 -5.14 21.64
C ILE A 17 -27.84 -4.43 20.35
N ILE A 18 -28.20 -3.16 20.24
CA ILE A 18 -27.92 -2.34 19.03
C ILE A 18 -26.42 -2.21 18.82
N ALA A 19 -25.64 -1.93 19.87
CA ALA A 19 -24.19 -1.80 19.79
C ALA A 19 -23.52 -3.09 19.28
N VAL A 20 -23.91 -4.26 19.83
CA VAL A 20 -23.40 -5.55 19.39
C VAL A 20 -23.79 -5.85 17.94
N ALA A 21 -25.04 -5.59 17.57
CA ALA A 21 -25.53 -5.79 16.21
C ALA A 21 -24.77 -4.87 15.21
N THR A 22 -24.58 -3.61 15.55
CA THR A 22 -23.84 -2.64 14.70
C THR A 22 -22.38 -3.06 14.55
N PHE A 23 -21.74 -3.48 15.63
CA PHE A 23 -20.36 -3.97 15.57
C PHE A 23 -20.22 -5.19 14.69
N TRP A 24 -21.15 -6.13 14.79
CA TRP A 24 -21.13 -7.36 13.99
C TRP A 24 -21.40 -7.06 12.51
N LEU A 25 -22.39 -6.21 12.20
CA LEU A 25 -22.66 -5.77 10.83
C LEU A 25 -21.45 -5.02 10.23
N GLY A 26 -20.88 -4.09 10.95
CA GLY A 26 -19.73 -3.28 10.51
C GLY A 26 -18.49 -4.11 10.24
N GLY A 27 -18.24 -5.10 11.11
CA GLY A 27 -17.02 -5.90 11.04
C GLY A 27 -17.06 -7.08 10.06
N TYR A 28 -18.25 -7.58 9.70
CA TYR A 28 -18.38 -8.80 8.89
C TYR A 28 -19.29 -8.66 7.68
N VAL A 29 -20.46 -8.02 7.83
CA VAL A 29 -21.46 -8.00 6.76
C VAL A 29 -21.13 -6.91 5.73
N ILE A 30 -20.81 -5.71 6.20
CA ILE A 30 -20.51 -4.57 5.33
C ILE A 30 -19.26 -4.84 4.47
N PRO A 31 -18.12 -5.34 4.98
CA PRO A 31 -16.96 -5.65 4.16
C PRO A 31 -17.26 -6.65 3.03
N LYS A 32 -18.04 -7.72 3.34
CA LYS A 32 -18.44 -8.70 2.31
C LYS A 32 -19.29 -8.09 1.20
N GLY A 33 -20.22 -7.20 1.56
CA GLY A 33 -21.00 -6.44 0.59
C GLY A 33 -20.15 -5.48 -0.25
N SER A 34 -19.16 -4.84 0.36
CA SER A 34 -18.22 -3.94 -0.31
C SER A 34 -17.37 -4.66 -1.36
N VAL A 35 -16.93 -5.90 -1.10
CA VAL A 35 -16.21 -6.73 -2.09
C VAL A 35 -17.05 -6.88 -3.37
N THR A 36 -18.32 -7.25 -3.24
CA THR A 36 -19.20 -7.44 -4.40
C THR A 36 -19.43 -6.13 -5.15
N ARG A 37 -19.63 -5.02 -4.43
CA ARG A 37 -19.79 -3.69 -5.01
C ARG A 37 -18.55 -3.27 -5.78
N ILE A 38 -17.37 -3.36 -5.17
CA ILE A 38 -16.10 -2.93 -5.76
C ILE A 38 -15.77 -3.79 -6.99
N ASN A 39 -15.96 -5.11 -6.92
CA ASN A 39 -15.76 -5.99 -8.07
C ASN A 39 -16.70 -5.65 -9.24
N PHE A 40 -17.93 -5.29 -8.94
CA PHE A 40 -18.90 -4.83 -9.95
C PHE A 40 -18.50 -3.48 -10.56
N GLU A 41 -18.11 -2.52 -9.72
CA GLU A 41 -17.63 -1.20 -10.17
C GLU A 41 -16.38 -1.32 -11.04
N ASP A 42 -15.43 -2.17 -10.66
CA ASP A 42 -14.20 -2.39 -11.42
C ASP A 42 -14.49 -3.08 -12.77
N LYS A 43 -15.45 -4.00 -12.80
CA LYS A 43 -15.81 -4.72 -14.02
C LYS A 43 -16.59 -3.85 -15.02
N TYR A 44 -17.53 -3.02 -14.55
CA TYR A 44 -18.48 -2.32 -15.41
C TYR A 44 -18.26 -0.80 -15.50
N TYR A 45 -17.76 -0.17 -14.43
CA TYR A 45 -17.64 1.29 -14.38
C TYR A 45 -16.21 1.81 -14.55
N LYS A 46 -15.19 1.04 -14.16
CA LYS A 46 -13.80 1.50 -14.13
C LYS A 46 -12.80 0.57 -14.85
N PRO A 47 -13.14 -0.02 -16.02
CA PRO A 47 -12.25 -0.98 -16.69
C PRO A 47 -10.87 -0.39 -17.06
N ARG A 48 -10.73 0.95 -17.11
CA ARG A 48 -9.47 1.63 -17.45
C ARG A 48 -8.67 2.11 -16.23
N LYS A 49 -9.27 2.26 -15.04
CA LYS A 49 -8.57 2.73 -13.83
C LYS A 49 -7.87 1.63 -13.06
N ALA A 50 -8.31 0.38 -13.20
CA ALA A 50 -7.67 -0.78 -12.58
C ALA A 50 -6.28 -1.09 -13.19
N ASN A 51 -5.97 -0.55 -14.37
CA ASN A 51 -4.71 -0.84 -15.08
C ASN A 51 -3.57 0.15 -14.79
N SER A 52 -3.78 1.19 -13.99
CA SER A 52 -2.71 2.12 -13.63
C SER A 52 -2.83 2.63 -12.20
N ALA A 53 -1.76 2.51 -11.44
CA ALA A 53 -1.61 3.14 -10.14
C ALA A 53 -0.72 4.39 -10.27
N ARG A 54 -0.95 5.41 -9.42
CA ARG A 54 -0.18 6.67 -9.42
C ARG A 54 0.27 7.03 -8.02
N ASN A 55 1.41 7.73 -7.94
CA ASN A 55 1.99 8.21 -6.69
C ASN A 55 2.15 7.07 -5.67
N ILE A 56 2.82 6.01 -6.11
CA ILE A 56 3.08 4.83 -5.29
C ILE A 56 4.35 5.09 -4.50
N GLN A 57 4.27 4.98 -3.19
CA GLN A 57 5.41 5.03 -2.30
C GLN A 57 5.40 3.79 -1.43
N LEU A 58 6.50 3.06 -1.43
CA LEU A 58 6.65 1.79 -0.71
C LEU A 58 8.02 1.74 -0.03
N GLU A 59 8.05 1.29 1.21
CA GLU A 59 9.27 0.84 1.84
C GLU A 59 9.56 -0.60 1.37
N VAL A 60 10.62 -0.77 0.59
CA VAL A 60 11.00 -2.06 -0.01
C VAL A 60 12.00 -2.82 0.85
N ASP A 61 12.67 -2.13 1.75
CA ASP A 61 13.57 -2.68 2.77
C ASP A 61 13.72 -1.65 3.88
N THR A 62 14.26 -2.03 5.03
CA THR A 62 14.47 -1.11 6.16
C THR A 62 15.27 0.12 5.74
N GLY A 63 14.63 1.29 5.77
CA GLY A 63 15.22 2.56 5.33
C GLY A 63 15.42 2.69 3.83
N VAL A 64 14.76 1.85 3.00
CA VAL A 64 14.80 1.96 1.52
C VAL A 64 13.40 2.22 1.01
N ILE A 65 13.17 3.43 0.49
CA ILE A 65 11.87 3.88 -0.01
C ILE A 65 11.91 3.92 -1.54
N ALA A 66 10.99 3.21 -2.16
CA ALA A 66 10.74 3.26 -3.59
C ALA A 66 9.55 4.17 -3.90
N TYR A 67 9.68 5.04 -4.89
CA TYR A 67 8.61 5.86 -5.39
C TYR A 67 8.42 5.63 -6.89
N ILE A 68 7.16 5.49 -7.32
CA ILE A 68 6.76 5.35 -8.73
C ILE A 68 5.62 6.34 -8.99
N ASP A 69 5.83 7.27 -9.91
CA ASP A 69 4.78 8.25 -10.25
C ASP A 69 3.57 7.60 -10.92
N ARG A 70 3.81 6.70 -11.86
CA ARG A 70 2.78 5.97 -12.58
C ARG A 70 3.22 4.56 -12.91
N PHE A 71 2.42 3.57 -12.53
CA PHE A 71 2.61 2.17 -12.89
C PHE A 71 1.52 1.71 -13.86
N GLU A 72 1.92 1.11 -14.98
CA GLU A 72 1.02 0.52 -15.98
C GLU A 72 1.06 -1.01 -15.85
N ASN A 73 -0.02 -1.59 -15.36
CA ASN A 73 -0.11 -3.03 -15.12
C ASN A 73 -0.02 -3.85 -16.42
N TYR A 74 -0.59 -3.35 -17.51
CA TYR A 74 -0.55 -4.02 -18.81
C TYR A 74 0.88 -4.23 -19.32
N ARG A 75 1.78 -3.25 -19.08
CA ARG A 75 3.18 -3.30 -19.52
C ARG A 75 4.13 -3.72 -18.40
N GLN A 76 3.61 -3.95 -17.19
CA GLN A 76 4.39 -4.21 -15.98
C GLN A 76 5.52 -3.19 -15.79
N THR A 77 5.24 -1.92 -16.11
CA THR A 77 6.25 -0.86 -16.18
C THR A 77 5.82 0.34 -15.34
N GLY A 78 6.72 0.77 -14.48
CA GLY A 78 6.64 2.01 -13.72
C GLY A 78 7.43 3.13 -14.41
N TYR A 79 6.90 4.34 -14.39
CA TYR A 79 7.53 5.54 -14.94
C TYR A 79 7.89 6.51 -13.83
N ARG A 80 8.99 7.25 -14.02
CA ARG A 80 9.56 8.17 -13.02
C ARG A 80 9.77 7.47 -11.68
N PHE A 81 10.62 6.47 -11.72
CA PHE A 81 11.02 5.69 -10.55
C PHE A 81 12.10 6.44 -9.77
N SER A 82 11.99 6.44 -8.44
CA SER A 82 13.10 6.78 -7.56
C SER A 82 13.21 5.77 -6.41
N LEU A 83 14.44 5.60 -5.96
CA LEU A 83 14.79 4.72 -4.84
C LEU A 83 15.72 5.49 -3.89
N ASP A 84 15.23 5.74 -2.70
CA ASP A 84 15.92 6.47 -1.65
C ASP A 84 16.40 5.52 -0.57
N LYS A 85 17.70 5.54 -0.28
CA LYS A 85 18.29 4.77 0.83
C LYS A 85 18.68 5.70 1.96
N PHE A 86 18.14 5.42 3.13
CA PHE A 86 18.43 6.14 4.35
C PHE A 86 19.27 5.27 5.30
N LYS A 87 20.26 5.88 5.93
CA LYS A 87 21.03 5.31 7.03
C LYS A 87 21.09 6.34 8.15
N ASP A 88 20.72 5.94 9.37
CA ASP A 88 20.68 6.84 10.54
C ASP A 88 19.89 8.14 10.28
N LYS A 89 18.72 8.02 9.58
CA LYS A 89 17.86 9.14 9.17
C LYS A 89 18.52 10.12 8.18
N GLN A 90 19.64 9.78 7.59
CA GLN A 90 20.30 10.56 6.55
C GLN A 90 20.19 9.86 5.21
N LEU A 91 19.92 10.62 4.14
CA LEU A 91 19.90 10.10 2.79
C LEU A 91 21.34 9.81 2.35
N VAL A 92 21.63 8.55 2.06
CA VAL A 92 22.96 8.10 1.62
C VAL A 92 23.01 7.78 0.12
N SER A 93 21.88 7.43 -0.49
CA SER A 93 21.80 7.17 -1.93
C SER A 93 20.42 7.54 -2.46
N HIS A 94 20.42 8.23 -3.58
CA HIS A 94 19.21 8.60 -4.34
C HIS A 94 19.36 8.12 -5.77
N LEU A 95 18.55 7.13 -6.16
CA LEU A 95 18.47 6.66 -7.53
C LEU A 95 17.22 7.23 -8.18
N THR A 96 17.37 7.82 -9.35
CA THR A 96 16.26 8.21 -10.22
C THR A 96 16.35 7.47 -11.55
N ALA A 97 15.22 7.11 -12.12
CA ALA A 97 15.19 6.44 -13.41
C ALA A 97 13.94 6.82 -14.20
N ARG A 98 14.05 6.79 -15.52
CA ARG A 98 12.92 7.04 -16.41
C ARG A 98 11.86 5.97 -16.27
N SER A 99 12.27 4.71 -16.23
CA SER A 99 11.34 3.58 -16.09
C SER A 99 11.94 2.40 -15.35
N ILE A 100 11.04 1.62 -14.73
CA ILE A 100 11.33 0.35 -14.12
C ILE A 100 10.33 -0.68 -14.63
N THR A 101 10.81 -1.85 -15.07
CA THR A 101 9.97 -2.92 -15.63
C THR A 101 10.14 -4.19 -14.83
N TYR A 102 9.03 -4.82 -14.46
CA TYR A 102 9.03 -6.10 -13.74
C TYR A 102 9.31 -7.26 -14.70
N ASP A 103 10.22 -8.15 -14.30
CA ASP A 103 10.49 -9.37 -15.05
C ASP A 103 9.54 -10.49 -14.57
N THR A 104 8.56 -10.81 -15.40
CA THR A 104 7.57 -11.86 -15.08
C THR A 104 8.14 -13.28 -15.07
N THR A 105 9.38 -13.46 -15.52
CA THR A 105 10.05 -14.78 -15.58
C THR A 105 10.88 -15.06 -14.33
N ALA A 106 11.23 -14.02 -13.54
CA ALA A 106 12.06 -14.14 -12.35
C ALA A 106 11.44 -13.37 -11.18
N TYR A 107 11.33 -14.01 -10.03
CA TYR A 107 10.73 -13.47 -8.83
C TYR A 107 11.49 -12.24 -8.31
N HIS A 108 10.78 -11.16 -8.00
CA HIS A 108 11.31 -9.88 -7.49
C HIS A 108 12.37 -9.20 -8.38
N ARG A 109 12.49 -9.61 -9.64
CA ARG A 109 13.48 -9.04 -10.55
C ARG A 109 12.92 -7.86 -11.31
N TRP A 110 13.70 -6.76 -11.31
CA TRP A 110 13.33 -5.51 -11.96
C TRP A 110 14.45 -5.03 -12.85
N THR A 111 14.08 -4.55 -14.03
CA THR A 111 14.97 -3.84 -14.95
C THR A 111 14.72 -2.35 -14.86
N ILE A 112 15.73 -1.59 -14.47
CA ILE A 112 15.71 -0.13 -14.38
C ILE A 112 16.40 0.43 -15.62
N LYS A 113 15.78 1.41 -16.29
CA LYS A 113 16.29 2.01 -17.51
C LYS A 113 16.49 3.52 -17.35
N ASP A 114 17.56 4.03 -18.00
CA ASP A 114 17.94 5.44 -17.98
C ASP A 114 18.02 5.95 -16.54
N TYR A 115 18.99 5.43 -15.79
CA TYR A 115 19.10 5.71 -14.37
C TYR A 115 20.28 6.65 -14.05
N MET A 116 20.13 7.38 -12.96
CA MET A 116 21.16 8.17 -12.31
C MET A 116 21.15 7.82 -10.82
N ILE A 117 22.31 7.45 -10.30
CA ILE A 117 22.54 7.22 -8.88
C ILE A 117 23.38 8.35 -8.34
N ARG A 118 22.91 8.96 -7.26
CA ARG A 118 23.65 9.94 -6.47
C ARG A 118 23.95 9.31 -5.12
N GLU A 119 25.22 9.04 -4.85
CA GLU A 119 25.71 8.54 -3.57
C GLU A 119 26.30 9.71 -2.77
N MET A 120 25.89 9.83 -1.52
CA MET A 120 26.32 10.88 -0.61
C MET A 120 27.22 10.28 0.47
N ASP A 121 28.47 10.75 0.54
CA ASP A 121 29.42 10.40 1.59
C ASP A 121 29.92 11.70 2.26
N GLY A 122 29.19 12.10 3.30
CA GLY A 122 29.40 13.39 3.97
C GLY A 122 29.16 14.57 3.03
N MET A 123 30.22 15.35 2.73
CA MET A 123 30.18 16.48 1.79
C MET A 123 30.55 16.10 0.34
N LYS A 124 30.85 14.85 0.08
CA LYS A 124 31.22 14.38 -1.26
C LYS A 124 30.02 13.69 -1.88
N GLU A 125 29.75 14.05 -3.15
CA GLU A 125 28.74 13.39 -3.98
C GLU A 125 29.45 12.64 -5.11
N LYS A 126 28.97 11.42 -5.36
CA LYS A 126 29.35 10.63 -6.54
C LYS A 126 28.10 10.40 -7.38
N ILE A 127 28.16 10.80 -8.63
CA ILE A 127 27.06 10.62 -9.58
C ILE A 127 27.46 9.56 -10.60
N THR A 128 26.60 8.56 -10.75
CA THR A 128 26.78 7.49 -11.73
C THR A 128 25.54 7.45 -12.63
N HIS A 129 25.75 7.39 -13.94
CA HIS A 129 24.69 7.26 -14.94
C HIS A 129 24.82 5.91 -15.63
N GLY A 130 23.69 5.37 -16.07
CA GLY A 130 23.67 4.16 -16.89
C GLY A 130 22.36 3.97 -17.61
N ASP A 131 22.40 3.19 -18.70
CA ASP A 131 21.22 2.95 -19.54
C ASP A 131 20.35 1.84 -18.99
N ARG A 132 20.92 0.82 -18.35
CA ARG A 132 20.19 -0.33 -17.82
C ARG A 132 20.91 -0.96 -16.63
N ILE A 133 20.12 -1.32 -15.62
CA ILE A 133 20.57 -2.15 -14.51
C ILE A 133 19.44 -3.13 -14.13
N ASP A 134 19.79 -4.39 -13.92
CA ASP A 134 18.88 -5.41 -13.41
C ASP A 134 19.14 -5.58 -11.91
N THR A 135 18.09 -5.46 -11.11
CA THR A 135 18.17 -5.51 -9.65
C THR A 135 17.02 -6.31 -9.05
N THR A 136 17.21 -6.79 -7.84
CA THR A 136 16.16 -7.46 -7.07
C THR A 136 15.60 -6.48 -6.04
N LEU A 137 14.29 -6.22 -6.09
CA LEU A 137 13.58 -5.37 -5.14
C LEU A 137 12.43 -6.17 -4.54
N PHE A 138 12.28 -6.13 -3.21
CA PHE A 138 11.21 -6.81 -2.49
C PHE A 138 9.86 -6.09 -2.63
N MET A 139 9.44 -5.90 -3.86
CA MET A 139 8.14 -5.35 -4.23
C MET A 139 7.58 -6.10 -5.44
N GLU A 140 6.27 -6.18 -5.52
CA GLU A 140 5.56 -6.81 -6.63
C GLU A 140 4.55 -5.85 -7.25
N PRO A 141 4.21 -6.01 -8.55
CA PRO A 141 3.17 -5.22 -9.20
C PRO A 141 1.81 -5.29 -8.50
N ALA A 142 1.53 -6.42 -7.85
CA ALA A 142 0.33 -6.59 -7.04
C ALA A 142 0.26 -5.59 -5.88
N ASP A 143 1.39 -5.26 -5.25
CA ASP A 143 1.45 -4.31 -4.12
C ASP A 143 0.99 -2.91 -4.53
N PHE A 144 1.13 -2.52 -5.80
CA PHE A 144 0.77 -1.20 -6.31
C PHE A 144 -0.73 -1.04 -6.58
N LEU A 145 -1.40 -2.13 -6.93
CA LEU A 145 -2.82 -2.14 -7.27
C LEU A 145 -3.72 -2.20 -6.03
N ILE A 146 -3.16 -2.70 -4.94
CA ILE A 146 -3.83 -3.01 -3.68
C ILE A 146 -4.22 -1.74 -2.89
N MET A 147 -3.48 -0.63 -3.03
CA MET A 147 -3.52 0.48 -2.06
C MET A 147 -4.81 1.31 -2.03
N LYS A 148 -5.66 1.33 -3.04
CA LYS A 148 -6.72 2.34 -3.08
C LYS A 148 -8.07 1.92 -2.51
N ASN A 149 -8.44 0.64 -2.52
CA ASN A 149 -9.78 0.21 -2.11
C ASN A 149 -9.81 -1.04 -1.20
N GLN A 150 -8.65 -1.59 -0.83
CA GLN A 150 -8.62 -2.83 -0.04
C GLN A 150 -9.13 -2.67 1.40
N GLN A 151 -8.96 -1.49 1.99
CA GLN A 151 -9.39 -1.25 3.37
C GLN A 151 -10.89 -1.47 3.55
N GLU A 152 -11.69 -1.13 2.55
CA GLU A 152 -13.15 -1.31 2.58
C GLU A 152 -13.60 -2.77 2.38
N MET A 153 -12.70 -3.62 1.88
CA MET A 153 -12.97 -5.03 1.59
C MET A 153 -12.52 -5.98 2.72
N LEU A 154 -11.75 -5.47 3.69
CA LEU A 154 -11.17 -6.27 4.76
C LEU A 154 -12.14 -6.40 5.93
N THR A 155 -12.31 -7.63 6.41
CA THR A 155 -12.97 -7.89 7.69
C THR A 155 -12.08 -7.46 8.85
N ASN A 156 -12.64 -7.25 10.05
CA ASN A 156 -11.87 -6.83 11.23
C ASN A 156 -10.60 -7.66 11.50
N PRO A 157 -10.63 -9.02 11.43
CA PRO A 157 -9.41 -9.81 11.61
C PRO A 157 -8.37 -9.58 10.51
N GLN A 158 -8.80 -9.47 9.25
CA GLN A 158 -7.91 -9.20 8.11
C GLN A 158 -7.31 -7.80 8.17
N LEU A 159 -8.09 -6.82 8.66
CA LEU A 159 -7.61 -5.45 8.87
C LEU A 159 -6.54 -5.42 9.97
N SER A 160 -6.72 -6.17 11.06
CA SER A 160 -5.72 -6.28 12.13
C SER A 160 -4.40 -6.86 11.59
N GLU A 161 -4.47 -7.96 10.83
CA GLU A 161 -3.30 -8.57 10.20
C GLU A 161 -2.63 -7.63 9.17
N TYR A 162 -3.42 -6.88 8.42
CA TYR A 162 -2.91 -5.87 7.48
C TYR A 162 -2.17 -4.74 8.24
N ILE A 163 -2.73 -4.23 9.34
CA ILE A 163 -2.10 -3.22 10.20
C ILE A 163 -0.77 -3.73 10.75
N ASP A 164 -0.73 -4.97 11.24
CA ASP A 164 0.50 -5.55 11.80
C ASP A 164 1.60 -5.69 10.74
N ARG A 165 1.26 -6.09 9.51
CA ARG A 165 2.19 -6.09 8.38
C ARG A 165 2.68 -4.68 8.00
N GLN A 166 1.80 -3.68 8.06
CA GLN A 166 2.19 -2.30 7.77
C GLN A 166 3.10 -1.71 8.86
N LYS A 167 2.87 -2.07 10.13
CA LYS A 167 3.77 -1.70 11.23
C LYS A 167 5.16 -2.31 11.06
N GLN A 168 5.25 -3.57 10.64
CA GLN A 168 6.53 -4.23 10.35
C GLN A 168 7.28 -3.57 9.18
N ARG A 169 6.54 -2.97 8.22
CA ARG A 169 7.10 -2.20 7.09
C ARG A 169 7.41 -0.73 7.43
N GLY A 170 7.28 -0.29 8.68
CA GLY A 170 7.60 1.08 9.11
C GLY A 170 6.54 2.16 8.82
N PHE A 171 5.39 1.80 8.24
CA PHE A 171 4.34 2.77 7.89
C PHE A 171 3.49 3.28 9.06
N ALA A 172 3.68 2.78 10.27
CA ALA A 172 2.90 3.18 11.44
C ALA A 172 3.79 3.33 12.68
N ASN A 173 4.49 4.43 12.75
CA ASN A 173 5.03 4.99 14.00
C ASN A 173 4.41 6.35 14.25
#